data_60b24b04e52366c8217a04ff7f6df76f
#
_entry.id   60b24b04e52366c8217a04ff7f6df76f
#
_cell.length_a   1.000
_cell.length_b   1.000
_cell.length_c   1.000
_cell.angle_alpha   90.00
_cell.angle_beta   90.00
_cell.angle_gamma   90.00
#
_symmetry.space_group_name_H-M   'P 1'
#
loop_
_entity.id
_entity.type
_entity.pdbx_description
1 polymer ?
#
loop_
_entity_poly.entity_id
_entity_poly.type
_entity_poly.pdbx_seq_one_letter_code
_entity_poly.pdbx_strand_id
1 'polypeptide(L)'
;MKKIEGKYILLESLKKQKVKYIFGNPGTTETAIMDALEKYPELEYILTVQESAAMGMADAYARATKKPAFVNLHIETGLANGLSLLHNAHSGGTPLVLTAGNKDSREI
;
A
#
# COMPACT_ATOMS: atom_id res chain seq x y z
N MET A 1 24.15 0.66 17.77
CA MET A 1 22.85 0.24 17.27
C MET A 1 22.89 0.16 15.75
N LYS A 2 22.47 -0.96 15.18
CA LYS A 2 22.45 -1.15 13.74
C LYS A 2 21.33 -0.32 13.14
N LYS A 3 21.64 0.53 12.16
CA LYS A 3 20.63 1.29 11.43
C LYS A 3 19.94 0.41 10.41
N ILE A 4 18.61 0.45 10.36
CA ILE A 4 17.79 -0.28 9.39
C ILE A 4 17.03 0.76 8.56
N GLU A 5 17.05 0.60 7.25
CA GLU A 5 16.31 1.50 6.35
C GLU A 5 14.81 1.28 6.48
N GLY A 6 14.04 2.37 6.43
CA GLY A 6 12.59 2.35 6.59
C GLY A 6 11.85 1.40 5.65
N LYS A 7 12.32 1.26 4.41
CA LYS A 7 11.77 0.32 3.43
C LYS A 7 11.76 -1.12 3.95
N TYR A 8 12.83 -1.55 4.61
CA TYR A 8 12.90 -2.90 5.17
C TYR A 8 12.05 -3.05 6.43
N ILE A 9 11.96 -2.00 7.25
CA ILE A 9 11.08 -2.02 8.43
C ILE A 9 9.63 -2.24 7.98
N LEU A 10 9.18 -1.53 6.95
CA LEU A 10 7.84 -1.69 6.40
C LEU A 10 7.62 -3.10 5.88
N LEU A 11 8.49 -3.60 5.01
CA LEU A 11 8.30 -4.92 4.39
C LEU A 11 8.43 -6.06 5.39
N GLU A 12 9.34 -5.96 6.36
CA GLU A 12 9.42 -6.94 7.46
C GLU A 12 8.15 -6.93 8.30
N SER A 13 7.58 -5.76 8.56
CA SER A 13 6.32 -5.65 9.31
C SER A 13 5.17 -6.32 8.55
N LEU A 14 5.06 -6.09 7.25
CA LEU A 14 4.05 -6.73 6.41
C LEU A 14 4.22 -8.25 6.37
N LYS A 15 5.44 -8.71 6.20
CA LYS A 15 5.77 -10.14 6.23
C LYS A 15 5.39 -10.78 7.57
N LYS A 16 5.75 -10.13 8.68
CA LYS A 16 5.44 -10.61 10.03
C LYS A 16 3.94 -10.71 10.27
N GLN A 17 3.16 -9.80 9.69
CA GLN A 17 1.71 -9.81 9.75
C GLN A 17 1.07 -10.73 8.71
N LYS A 18 1.88 -11.46 7.95
CA LYS A 18 1.43 -12.40 6.91
C LYS A 18 0.61 -11.72 5.80
N VAL A 19 0.91 -10.47 5.52
CA VAL A 19 0.37 -9.76 4.36
C VAL A 19 0.96 -10.39 3.11
N LYS A 20 0.11 -10.71 2.14
CA LYS A 20 0.51 -11.38 0.89
C LYS A 20 0.59 -10.40 -0.28
N TYR A 21 -0.33 -9.44 -0.31
CA TYR A 21 -0.46 -8.51 -1.44
C TYR A 21 -0.37 -7.06 -1.00
N ILE A 22 0.30 -6.26 -1.82
CA ILE A 22 0.28 -4.80 -1.74
C ILE A 22 -0.46 -4.33 -2.99
N PHE A 23 -1.58 -3.63 -2.81
CA PHE A 23 -2.34 -3.06 -3.94
C PHE A 23 -1.92 -1.61 -4.13
N GLY A 24 -1.66 -1.21 -5.36
CA GLY A 24 -1.27 0.18 -5.57
C GLY A 24 -0.91 0.57 -7.00
N ASN A 25 -0.56 1.83 -7.13
CA ASN A 25 -0.03 2.43 -8.35
C ASN A 25 1.17 3.31 -7.95
N PRO A 26 2.39 2.75 -7.95
CA PRO A 26 3.55 3.42 -7.35
C PRO A 26 4.08 4.52 -8.25
N GLY A 27 4.64 5.55 -7.63
CA GLY A 27 5.41 6.59 -8.29
C GLY A 27 6.83 6.66 -7.76
N THR A 28 7.49 7.79 -7.98
CA THR A 28 8.91 7.96 -7.60
C THR A 28 9.15 7.87 -6.10
N THR A 29 8.21 8.31 -5.28
CA THR A 29 8.37 8.25 -3.82
C THR A 29 8.31 6.82 -3.26
N GLU A 30 7.78 5.87 -4.02
CA GLU A 30 7.68 4.46 -3.63
C GLU A 30 8.79 3.58 -4.23
N THR A 31 9.70 4.16 -5.02
CA THR A 31 10.78 3.42 -5.70
C THR A 31 11.62 2.58 -4.73
N ALA A 32 11.93 3.11 -3.56
CA ALA A 32 12.71 2.38 -2.56
C ALA A 32 11.98 1.11 -2.08
N ILE A 33 10.65 1.18 -1.92
CA ILE A 33 9.83 0.02 -1.55
C ILE A 33 9.82 -1.00 -2.69
N MET A 34 9.64 -0.53 -3.93
CA MET A 34 9.61 -1.40 -5.12
C MET A 34 10.93 -2.16 -5.29
N ASP A 35 12.06 -1.46 -5.13
CA ASP A 35 13.39 -2.07 -5.19
C ASP A 35 13.58 -3.12 -4.09
N ALA A 36 13.17 -2.82 -2.87
CA ALA A 36 13.32 -3.72 -1.73
C ALA A 36 12.48 -4.99 -1.85
N LEU A 37 11.37 -4.97 -2.61
CA LEU A 37 10.50 -6.13 -2.80
C LEU A 37 11.23 -7.34 -3.43
N GLU A 38 12.32 -7.12 -4.14
CA GLU A 38 13.15 -8.22 -4.67
C GLU A 38 13.58 -9.21 -3.59
N LYS A 39 13.78 -8.72 -2.36
CA LYS A 39 14.19 -9.54 -1.21
C LYS A 39 13.01 -10.17 -0.46
N TYR A 40 11.79 -9.94 -0.92
CA TYR A 40 10.55 -10.41 -0.25
C TYR A 40 9.64 -11.15 -1.25
N PRO A 41 10.06 -12.32 -1.73
CA PRO A 41 9.28 -13.06 -2.74
C PRO A 41 7.89 -13.49 -2.24
N GLU A 42 7.67 -13.50 -0.93
CA GLU A 42 6.37 -13.79 -0.32
C GLU A 42 5.38 -12.62 -0.38
N LEU A 43 5.85 -11.39 -0.69
CA LEU A 43 5.01 -10.22 -0.91
C LEU A 43 4.87 -9.97 -2.42
N GLU A 44 3.65 -9.90 -2.89
CA GLU A 44 3.35 -9.62 -4.30
C GLU A 44 2.72 -8.24 -4.42
N TYR A 45 3.27 -7.41 -5.32
CA TYR A 45 2.71 -6.10 -5.61
C TYR A 45 1.69 -6.22 -6.75
N ILE A 46 0.44 -5.91 -6.46
CA ILE A 46 -0.63 -5.90 -7.46
C ILE A 46 -0.70 -4.49 -8.05
N LEU A 47 -0.09 -4.33 -9.19
CA LEU A 47 -0.03 -3.05 -9.90
C LEU A 47 -1.37 -2.75 -10.54
N THR A 48 -1.90 -1.55 -10.28
CA THR A 48 -3.08 -1.04 -10.96
C THR A 48 -2.73 0.20 -11.77
N VAL A 49 -3.56 0.52 -12.75
CA VAL A 49 -3.34 1.70 -13.60
C VAL A 49 -4.10 2.93 -13.09
N GLN A 50 -4.84 2.77 -12.01
CA GLN A 50 -5.61 3.84 -11.38
C GLN A 50 -5.90 3.48 -9.91
N GLU A 51 -5.86 4.46 -9.04
CA GLU A 51 -5.86 4.26 -7.59
C GLU A 51 -7.19 3.75 -7.04
N SER A 52 -8.32 4.14 -7.64
CA SER A 52 -9.60 3.59 -7.23
C SER A 52 -9.71 2.10 -7.55
N ALA A 53 -9.05 1.62 -8.60
CA ALA A 53 -8.96 0.19 -8.87
C ALA A 53 -8.19 -0.54 -7.75
N ALA A 54 -7.08 0.04 -7.29
CA ALA A 54 -6.32 -0.52 -6.16
C ALA A 54 -7.18 -0.60 -4.90
N MET A 55 -7.91 0.46 -4.59
CA MET A 55 -8.81 0.51 -3.43
C MET A 55 -9.94 -0.50 -3.53
N GLY A 56 -10.58 -0.62 -4.72
CA GLY A 56 -11.66 -1.58 -4.96
C GLY A 56 -11.20 -3.03 -4.84
N MET A 57 -10.03 -3.34 -5.39
CA MET A 57 -9.43 -4.67 -5.28
C MET A 57 -9.10 -5.02 -3.82
N ALA A 58 -8.50 -4.08 -3.09
CA ALA A 58 -8.18 -4.25 -1.68
C ALA A 58 -9.43 -4.46 -0.82
N ASP A 59 -10.48 -3.67 -1.06
CA ASP A 59 -11.76 -3.80 -0.38
C ASP A 59 -12.36 -5.20 -0.60
N ALA A 60 -12.44 -5.64 -1.85
CA ALA A 60 -12.97 -6.96 -2.19
C ALA A 60 -12.12 -8.09 -1.58
N TYR A 61 -10.80 -7.98 -1.64
CA TYR A 61 -9.87 -8.94 -1.05
C TYR A 61 -10.08 -9.07 0.46
N ALA A 62 -10.15 -7.94 1.17
CA ALA A 62 -10.33 -7.94 2.62
C ALA A 62 -11.69 -8.54 3.02
N ARG A 63 -12.75 -8.21 2.27
CA ARG A 63 -14.08 -8.78 2.52
C ARG A 63 -14.10 -10.29 2.30
N ALA A 64 -13.47 -10.76 1.23
CA ALA A 64 -13.46 -12.19 0.87
C ALA A 64 -12.61 -13.01 1.84
N THR A 65 -11.45 -12.50 2.26
CA THR A 65 -10.50 -13.24 3.09
C THR A 65 -10.71 -13.02 4.59
N LYS A 66 -11.46 -12.00 4.99
CA LYS A 66 -11.61 -11.56 6.39
C LYS A 66 -10.27 -11.15 7.01
N LYS A 67 -9.34 -10.65 6.18
CA LYS A 67 -8.01 -10.20 6.60
C LYS A 67 -7.81 -8.75 6.15
N PRO A 68 -7.03 -7.94 6.89
CA PRO A 68 -6.71 -6.60 6.45
C PRO A 68 -5.99 -6.61 5.10
N ALA A 69 -6.41 -5.74 4.20
CA ALA A 69 -5.69 -5.47 2.95
C ALA A 69 -4.75 -4.28 3.12
N PHE A 70 -3.65 -4.29 2.39
CA PHE A 70 -2.66 -3.21 2.40
C PHE A 70 -2.62 -2.51 1.06
N VAL A 71 -2.78 -1.18 1.08
CA VAL A 71 -2.74 -0.32 -0.12
C VAL A 71 -1.64 0.70 0.04
N ASN A 72 -0.87 0.91 -1.04
CA ASN A 72 0.17 1.92 -1.08
C ASN A 72 -0.05 2.82 -2.31
N LEU A 73 -0.28 4.11 -2.09
CA LEU A 73 -0.57 5.08 -3.13
C LEU A 73 0.54 6.13 -3.24
N HIS A 74 0.63 6.76 -4.40
CA HIS A 74 1.63 7.78 -4.67
C HIS A 74 1.10 9.15 -4.33
N ILE A 75 1.71 9.79 -3.34
CA ILE A 75 1.49 11.16 -2.89
C ILE A 75 0.00 11.57 -2.76
N GLU A 76 -0.24 12.87 -2.65
CA GLU A 76 -1.58 13.45 -2.49
C GLU A 76 -2.49 13.18 -3.67
N THR A 77 -1.95 13.13 -4.89
CA THR A 77 -2.75 12.91 -6.10
C THR A 77 -3.29 11.48 -6.18
N GLY A 78 -2.46 10.50 -5.87
CA GLY A 78 -2.90 9.10 -5.80
C GLY A 78 -3.88 8.87 -4.66
N LEU A 79 -3.62 9.48 -3.50
CA LEU A 79 -4.54 9.42 -2.38
C LEU A 79 -5.91 10.02 -2.75
N ALA A 80 -5.93 11.19 -3.39
CA ALA A 80 -7.17 11.83 -3.82
C ALA A 80 -7.99 10.93 -4.75
N ASN A 81 -7.35 10.28 -5.72
CA ASN A 81 -8.01 9.34 -6.62
C ASN A 81 -8.57 8.11 -5.91
N GLY A 82 -7.96 7.68 -4.83
CA GLY A 82 -8.41 6.52 -4.06
C GLY A 82 -9.52 6.80 -3.06
N LEU A 83 -9.75 8.06 -2.70
CA LEU A 83 -10.66 8.43 -1.60
C LEU A 83 -12.11 7.99 -1.83
N SER A 84 -12.60 8.00 -3.07
CA SER A 84 -13.98 7.62 -3.35
C SER A 84 -14.27 6.17 -2.93
N LEU A 85 -13.39 5.25 -3.27
CA LEU A 85 -13.54 3.83 -2.89
C LEU A 85 -13.05 3.55 -1.48
N LEU A 86 -12.19 4.40 -0.91
CA LEU A 86 -11.91 4.35 0.53
C LEU A 86 -13.19 4.61 1.33
N HIS A 87 -14.00 5.57 0.91
CA HIS A 87 -15.31 5.82 1.52
C HIS A 87 -16.20 4.57 1.47
N ASN A 88 -16.21 3.87 0.35
CA ASN A 88 -16.96 2.63 0.19
C ASN A 88 -16.47 1.54 1.16
N ALA A 89 -15.17 1.35 1.27
CA ALA A 89 -14.58 0.40 2.21
C ALA A 89 -14.92 0.77 3.67
N HIS A 90 -14.83 2.05 4.01
CA HIS A 90 -15.18 2.55 5.35
C HIS A 90 -16.64 2.26 5.68
N SER A 91 -17.55 2.58 4.78
CA SER A 91 -18.99 2.32 4.97
C SER A 91 -19.30 0.82 5.14
N GLY A 92 -18.53 -0.04 4.48
CA GLY A 92 -18.66 -1.49 4.58
C GLY A 92 -17.97 -2.09 5.81
N GLY A 93 -17.26 -1.30 6.61
CA GLY A 93 -16.49 -1.80 7.75
C GLY A 93 -15.32 -2.69 7.35
N THR A 94 -14.77 -2.51 6.16
CA THR A 94 -13.69 -3.33 5.62
C THR A 94 -12.36 -3.03 6.32
N PRO A 95 -11.63 -4.03 6.82
CA PRO A 95 -10.31 -3.81 7.40
C PRO A 95 -9.29 -3.50 6.31
N LEU A 96 -8.70 -2.31 6.38
CA LEU A 96 -7.81 -1.82 5.35
C LEU A 96 -6.76 -0.88 5.93
N VAL A 97 -5.52 -1.06 5.54
CA VAL A 97 -4.42 -0.16 5.86
C VAL A 97 -4.00 0.55 4.58
N LEU A 98 -4.15 1.86 4.57
CA LEU A 98 -3.77 2.70 3.44
C LEU A 98 -2.57 3.56 3.80
N THR A 99 -1.55 3.51 2.96
CA THR A 99 -0.40 4.40 3.03
C THR A 99 -0.29 5.21 1.75
N ALA A 100 0.21 6.41 1.86
CA ALA A 100 0.57 7.23 0.71
C ALA A 100 1.98 7.76 0.92
N GLY A 101 2.80 7.67 -0.11
CA GLY A 101 4.11 8.30 -0.11
C GLY A 101 3.97 9.82 -0.02
N ASN A 102 5.04 10.50 0.37
CA ASN A 102 5.06 11.95 0.41
C ASN A 102 6.36 12.46 -0.21
N LYS A 103 6.32 13.69 -0.71
CA LYS A 103 7.50 14.38 -1.18
C LYS A 103 8.45 14.68 -0.02
N ASP A 104 9.70 14.87 -0.32
CA ASP A 104 10.67 15.37 0.66
C ASP A 104 10.15 16.69 1.25
N SER A 105 10.20 16.80 2.57
CA SER A 105 9.69 17.98 3.27
C SER A 105 10.36 19.29 2.82
N ARG A 106 11.54 19.21 2.21
CA ARG A 106 12.25 20.34 1.64
C ARG A 106 11.66 20.83 0.31
N GLU A 107 10.81 20.02 -0.31
CA GLU A 107 10.17 20.33 -1.60
C GLU A 107 8.72 20.80 -1.45
N ILE A 108 8.23 20.86 -0.23
CA ILE A 108 6.85 21.29 0.07
C ILE A 108 6.80 22.77 0.38
#